data_2a434b4c9117e8b5b29177158dc92e87
#
_entry.id   2a434b4c9117e8b5b29177158dc92e87
#
_cell.length_a   1.000
_cell.length_b   1.000
_cell.length_c   1.000
_cell.angle_alpha   90.00
_cell.angle_beta   90.00
_cell.angle_gamma   90.00
#
_symmetry.space_group_name_H-M   'P 1'
#
loop_
_entity.id
_entity.type
_entity.pdbx_description
1 polymer ?
#
loop_
_entity_poly.entity_id
_entity_poly.type
_entity_poly.pdbx_seq_one_letter_code
_entity_poly.pdbx_strand_id
1 'polypeptide(L)'
;ETTGVADPAPVLQTILGDPKVIDSYSLSSVITAVDAVNGISTLKEHAEAVKQVAVADRVLLTKTDLLQDDQDKLNGLQDALEELSPLALIEKVVDGQAQMDWFFSEGPYSIGGKNGDVRSWLNTELEQHETEKHHDHPLDVSRHGSIVASHLTFSEPVDAALFDSCLQMLMNFRGPDLLRVKGIINVAGMDLPMVIHGVQHVFHPPEILDKWPDGDRSTRVVIIARDFDQEQIAACFNGFGLPVEKVVDA
;
A
#
# COMPACT_ATOMS: atom_id res chain seq x y z
N GLU A 1 -18.79 5.23 2.91
CA GLU A 1 -18.07 6.52 2.94
C GLU A 1 -17.83 6.96 4.38
N THR A 2 -16.61 7.40 4.68
CA THR A 2 -16.22 7.94 5.99
C THR A 2 -16.29 9.47 5.98
N THR A 3 -16.24 10.09 7.16
CA THR A 3 -16.07 11.55 7.27
C THR A 3 -14.65 11.96 6.83
N GLY A 4 -14.47 13.21 6.36
CA GLY A 4 -13.22 13.69 5.77
C GLY A 4 -11.97 13.59 6.65
N VAL A 5 -12.13 13.62 7.97
CA VAL A 5 -11.03 13.51 8.97
C VAL A 5 -11.11 12.22 9.79
N ALA A 6 -11.76 11.17 9.27
CA ALA A 6 -11.82 9.90 9.95
C ALA A 6 -10.49 9.13 9.79
N ASP A 7 -10.01 8.52 10.89
CA ASP A 7 -8.98 7.48 10.79
C ASP A 7 -9.60 6.26 10.10
N PRO A 8 -9.06 5.79 8.97
CA PRO A 8 -9.64 4.68 8.22
C PRO A 8 -9.47 3.32 8.92
N ALA A 9 -8.48 3.18 9.79
CA ALA A 9 -8.11 1.91 10.39
C ALA A 9 -9.22 1.25 11.22
N PRO A 10 -9.95 1.94 12.13
CA PRO A 10 -11.04 1.32 12.87
C PRO A 10 -12.19 0.81 11.98
N VAL A 11 -12.45 1.50 10.87
CA VAL A 11 -13.48 1.08 9.89
C VAL A 11 -13.03 -0.19 9.19
N LEU A 12 -11.79 -0.23 8.70
CA LEU A 12 -11.21 -1.40 8.07
C LEU A 12 -11.15 -2.60 9.02
N GLN A 13 -10.77 -2.36 10.29
CA GLN A 13 -10.80 -3.40 11.33
C GLN A 13 -12.19 -4.02 11.51
N THR A 14 -13.23 -3.22 11.51
CA THR A 14 -14.60 -3.72 11.63
C THR A 14 -14.99 -4.58 10.43
N ILE A 15 -14.64 -4.12 9.21
CA ILE A 15 -14.98 -4.85 7.98
C ILE A 15 -14.20 -6.17 7.88
N LEU A 16 -12.94 -6.17 8.29
CA LEU A 16 -12.02 -7.31 8.14
C LEU A 16 -11.97 -8.23 9.37
N GLY A 17 -12.46 -7.78 10.51
CA GLY A 17 -12.34 -8.50 11.79
C GLY A 17 -13.67 -9.01 12.35
N ASP A 18 -14.84 -8.49 11.93
CA ASP A 18 -16.12 -8.98 12.42
C ASP A 18 -16.60 -10.19 11.59
N PRO A 19 -16.74 -11.39 12.20
CA PRO A 19 -17.17 -12.59 11.49
C PRO A 19 -18.51 -12.42 10.75
N LYS A 20 -19.45 -11.64 11.30
CA LYS A 20 -20.75 -11.41 10.67
C LYS A 20 -20.64 -10.54 9.41
N VAL A 21 -19.67 -9.66 9.38
CA VAL A 21 -19.40 -8.83 8.20
C VAL A 21 -18.70 -9.66 7.14
N ILE A 22 -17.68 -10.41 7.52
CA ILE A 22 -16.89 -11.26 6.61
C ILE A 22 -17.76 -12.34 5.93
N ASP A 23 -18.71 -12.91 6.67
CA ASP A 23 -19.64 -13.92 6.12
C ASP A 23 -20.56 -13.37 5.02
N SER A 24 -20.76 -12.06 4.97
CA SER A 24 -21.76 -11.42 4.08
C SER A 24 -21.15 -10.43 3.09
N TYR A 25 -19.96 -9.91 3.37
CA TYR A 25 -19.31 -8.86 2.60
C TYR A 25 -17.82 -9.15 2.43
N SER A 26 -17.27 -8.71 1.32
CA SER A 26 -15.82 -8.68 1.08
C SER A 26 -15.36 -7.25 0.80
N LEU A 27 -14.19 -6.88 1.30
CA LEU A 27 -13.57 -5.60 0.95
C LEU A 27 -12.96 -5.73 -0.45
N SER A 28 -13.44 -4.95 -1.40
CA SER A 28 -12.90 -4.94 -2.76
C SER A 28 -11.70 -4.02 -2.88
N SER A 29 -11.81 -2.78 -2.40
CA SER A 29 -10.72 -1.82 -2.42
C SER A 29 -10.98 -0.67 -1.45
N VAL A 30 -9.91 -0.01 -1.02
CA VAL A 30 -9.95 1.26 -0.29
C VAL A 30 -9.70 2.39 -1.27
N ILE A 31 -10.66 3.30 -1.40
CA ILE A 31 -10.59 4.42 -2.34
C ILE A 31 -10.54 5.73 -1.56
N THR A 32 -9.52 6.54 -1.81
CA THR A 32 -9.36 7.87 -1.20
C THR A 32 -9.54 8.96 -2.25
N ALA A 33 -10.43 9.90 -1.99
CA ALA A 33 -10.59 11.08 -2.82
C ALA A 33 -9.69 12.22 -2.34
N VAL A 34 -8.89 12.78 -3.24
CA VAL A 34 -7.97 13.89 -2.97
C VAL A 34 -8.34 15.08 -3.85
N ASP A 35 -8.52 16.24 -3.22
CA ASP A 35 -8.76 17.51 -3.91
C ASP A 35 -7.43 18.04 -4.48
N ALA A 36 -7.31 18.16 -5.79
CA ALA A 36 -6.08 18.62 -6.43
C ALA A 36 -5.68 20.05 -6.01
N VAL A 37 -6.65 20.90 -5.72
CA VAL A 37 -6.39 22.31 -5.35
C VAL A 37 -5.82 22.41 -3.93
N ASN A 38 -6.36 21.63 -2.99
CA ASN A 38 -6.04 21.74 -1.56
C ASN A 38 -5.24 20.54 -1.03
N GLY A 39 -5.00 19.51 -1.85
CA GLY A 39 -4.42 18.24 -1.42
C GLY A 39 -3.12 18.40 -0.63
N ILE A 40 -2.16 19.17 -1.15
CA ILE A 40 -0.88 19.43 -0.49
C ILE A 40 -1.06 20.06 0.91
N SER A 41 -1.91 21.07 1.04
CA SER A 41 -2.15 21.71 2.34
C SER A 41 -2.86 20.76 3.30
N THR A 42 -3.83 20.01 2.79
CA THR A 42 -4.56 19.01 3.59
C THR A 42 -3.64 17.91 4.13
N LEU A 43 -2.75 17.39 3.29
CA LEU A 43 -1.75 16.39 3.71
C LEU A 43 -0.76 16.95 4.74
N LYS A 44 -0.39 18.24 4.62
CA LYS A 44 0.48 18.90 5.60
C LYS A 44 -0.18 19.19 6.95
N GLU A 45 -1.49 19.40 6.97
CA GLU A 45 -2.22 19.84 8.16
C GLU A 45 -2.90 18.70 8.93
N HIS A 46 -3.24 17.59 8.24
CA HIS A 46 -4.07 16.52 8.78
C HIS A 46 -3.42 15.13 8.66
N ALA A 47 -3.00 14.57 9.79
CA ALA A 47 -2.42 13.23 9.87
C ALA A 47 -3.39 12.14 9.38
N GLU A 48 -4.71 12.35 9.56
CA GLU A 48 -5.74 11.44 9.08
C GLU A 48 -5.78 11.38 7.55
N ALA A 49 -5.60 12.53 6.88
CA ALA A 49 -5.53 12.57 5.42
C ALA A 49 -4.33 11.79 4.88
N VAL A 50 -3.18 11.93 5.53
CA VAL A 50 -1.97 11.16 5.20
C VAL A 50 -2.23 9.65 5.38
N LYS A 51 -2.85 9.23 6.49
CA LYS A 51 -3.22 7.82 6.70
C LYS A 51 -4.21 7.32 5.65
N GLN A 52 -5.21 8.13 5.29
CA GLN A 52 -6.20 7.78 4.27
C GLN A 52 -5.55 7.52 2.91
N VAL A 53 -4.55 8.31 2.54
CA VAL A 53 -3.78 8.09 1.30
C VAL A 53 -2.89 6.85 1.45
N ALA A 54 -2.16 6.72 2.54
CA ALA A 54 -1.23 5.60 2.75
C ALA A 54 -1.91 4.21 2.72
N VAL A 55 -3.18 4.12 3.16
CA VAL A 55 -3.93 2.85 3.11
C VAL A 55 -4.73 2.65 1.82
N ALA A 56 -4.77 3.65 0.94
CA ALA A 56 -5.56 3.58 -0.28
C ALA A 56 -5.01 2.54 -1.27
N ASP A 57 -5.91 1.79 -1.90
CA ASP A 57 -5.61 1.00 -3.10
C ASP A 57 -5.74 1.84 -4.35
N ARG A 58 -6.62 2.86 -4.26
CA ARG A 58 -6.93 3.76 -5.37
C ARG A 58 -7.10 5.18 -4.85
N VAL A 59 -6.57 6.15 -5.59
CA VAL A 59 -6.72 7.57 -5.31
C VAL A 59 -7.48 8.24 -6.44
N LEU A 60 -8.60 8.87 -6.10
CA LEU A 60 -9.35 9.72 -7.01
C LEU A 60 -8.85 11.16 -6.88
N LEU A 61 -8.11 11.63 -7.86
CA LEU A 61 -7.63 13.01 -7.89
C LEU A 61 -8.70 13.89 -8.53
N THR A 62 -9.43 14.61 -7.69
CA THR A 62 -10.59 15.43 -8.08
C THR A 62 -10.19 16.88 -8.31
N LYS A 63 -11.03 17.64 -9.04
CA LYS A 63 -10.85 19.08 -9.31
C LYS A 63 -9.56 19.42 -10.07
N THR A 64 -9.04 18.49 -10.86
CA THR A 64 -7.84 18.72 -11.68
C THR A 64 -8.08 19.77 -12.78
N ASP A 65 -9.32 19.95 -13.19
CA ASP A 65 -9.76 20.99 -14.10
C ASP A 65 -9.50 22.41 -13.59
N LEU A 66 -9.46 22.60 -12.27
CA LEU A 66 -9.16 23.90 -11.64
C LEU A 66 -7.65 24.23 -11.61
N LEU A 67 -6.80 23.28 -11.98
CA LEU A 67 -5.33 23.43 -12.04
C LEU A 67 -4.78 23.37 -13.47
N GLN A 68 -5.62 23.60 -14.50
CA GLN A 68 -5.17 23.52 -15.91
C GLN A 68 -4.01 24.46 -16.22
N ASP A 69 -3.92 25.62 -15.55
CA ASP A 69 -2.89 26.61 -15.72
C ASP A 69 -1.72 26.44 -14.72
N ASP A 70 -1.78 25.46 -13.79
CA ASP A 70 -0.77 25.21 -12.74
C ASP A 70 -0.39 23.73 -12.70
N GLN A 71 0.26 23.28 -13.78
CA GLN A 71 0.69 21.88 -13.92
C GLN A 71 1.77 21.51 -12.89
N ASP A 72 2.62 22.44 -12.48
CA ASP A 72 3.68 22.19 -11.49
C ASP A 72 3.07 21.80 -10.13
N LYS A 73 1.98 22.48 -9.73
CA LYS A 73 1.25 22.12 -8.51
C LYS A 73 0.60 20.75 -8.61
N LEU A 74 0.02 20.43 -9.77
CA LEU A 74 -0.60 19.14 -10.01
C LEU A 74 0.44 18.01 -9.97
N ASN A 75 1.57 18.18 -10.64
CA ASN A 75 2.67 17.23 -10.66
C ASN A 75 3.24 17.04 -9.23
N GLY A 76 3.52 18.12 -8.50
CA GLY A 76 4.00 18.02 -7.13
C GLY A 76 3.04 17.31 -6.17
N LEU A 77 1.72 17.41 -6.40
CA LEU A 77 0.76 16.62 -5.65
C LEU A 77 0.80 15.15 -6.06
N GLN A 78 0.91 14.85 -7.35
CA GLN A 78 1.01 13.45 -7.81
C GLN A 78 2.27 12.77 -7.25
N ASP A 79 3.43 13.43 -7.33
CA ASP A 79 4.69 12.92 -6.76
C ASP A 79 4.53 12.62 -5.26
N ALA A 80 3.88 13.51 -4.53
CA ALA A 80 3.61 13.34 -3.11
C ALA A 80 2.65 12.17 -2.79
N LEU A 81 1.66 11.94 -3.63
CA LEU A 81 0.73 10.81 -3.49
C LEU A 81 1.41 9.48 -3.81
N GLU A 82 2.28 9.46 -4.82
CA GLU A 82 3.10 8.30 -5.20
C GLU A 82 4.10 7.95 -4.10
N GLU A 83 4.72 8.93 -3.45
CA GLU A 83 5.60 8.72 -2.29
C GLU A 83 4.84 8.15 -1.09
N LEU A 84 3.65 8.67 -0.78
CA LEU A 84 2.85 8.21 0.36
C LEU A 84 2.20 6.85 0.13
N SER A 85 1.86 6.52 -1.09
CA SER A 85 1.20 5.25 -1.44
C SER A 85 1.62 4.77 -2.83
N PRO A 86 2.85 4.26 -2.97
CA PRO A 86 3.44 3.88 -4.26
C PRO A 86 2.67 2.76 -4.98
N LEU A 87 1.84 2.02 -4.26
CA LEU A 87 1.03 0.93 -4.81
C LEU A 87 -0.41 1.34 -5.16
N ALA A 88 -0.78 2.60 -4.93
CA ALA A 88 -2.12 3.08 -5.23
C ALA A 88 -2.24 3.49 -6.70
N LEU A 89 -3.33 3.07 -7.34
CA LEU A 89 -3.67 3.55 -8.68
C LEU A 89 -4.27 4.95 -8.57
N ILE A 90 -3.70 5.93 -9.27
CA ILE A 90 -4.17 7.31 -9.25
C ILE A 90 -4.99 7.58 -10.53
N GLU A 91 -6.25 7.99 -10.36
CA GLU A 91 -7.16 8.34 -11.45
C GLU A 91 -7.59 9.80 -11.33
N LYS A 92 -7.49 10.55 -12.43
CA LYS A 92 -7.95 11.94 -12.49
C LYS A 92 -9.45 11.97 -12.81
N VAL A 93 -10.21 12.66 -11.96
CA VAL A 93 -11.66 12.79 -12.10
C VAL A 93 -12.04 14.24 -12.30
N VAL A 94 -12.73 14.51 -13.43
CA VAL A 94 -13.25 15.82 -13.79
C VAL A 94 -14.78 15.74 -13.79
N ASP A 95 -15.46 16.72 -13.21
CA ASP A 95 -16.92 16.80 -13.14
C ASP A 95 -17.61 15.55 -12.60
N GLY A 96 -16.93 14.82 -11.70
CA GLY A 96 -17.45 13.58 -11.12
C GLY A 96 -17.48 12.40 -12.10
N GLN A 97 -16.89 12.54 -13.29
CA GLN A 97 -16.83 11.47 -14.27
C GLN A 97 -15.58 10.60 -14.03
N ALA A 98 -15.81 9.40 -13.50
CA ALA A 98 -14.83 8.35 -13.41
C ALA A 98 -15.33 7.10 -14.14
N GLN A 99 -14.43 6.31 -14.70
CA GLN A 99 -14.82 5.07 -15.37
C GLN A 99 -15.29 4.05 -14.34
N MET A 100 -16.52 3.54 -14.48
CA MET A 100 -17.10 2.59 -13.51
C MET A 100 -16.25 1.33 -13.38
N ASP A 101 -15.69 0.83 -14.46
CA ASP A 101 -14.80 -0.34 -14.44
C ASP A 101 -13.58 -0.14 -13.55
N TRP A 102 -13.10 1.09 -13.41
CA TRP A 102 -12.00 1.42 -12.53
C TRP A 102 -12.36 1.18 -11.04
N PHE A 103 -13.61 1.43 -10.65
CA PHE A 103 -14.07 1.20 -9.28
C PHE A 103 -14.28 -0.29 -8.96
N PHE A 104 -14.72 -1.04 -9.96
CA PHE A 104 -15.16 -2.43 -9.79
C PHE A 104 -14.22 -3.44 -10.46
N SER A 105 -13.12 -2.98 -11.06
CA SER A 105 -12.04 -3.90 -11.41
C SER A 105 -11.59 -4.62 -10.14
N GLU A 106 -11.33 -5.91 -10.27
CA GLU A 106 -10.99 -6.77 -9.15
C GLU A 106 -9.87 -6.11 -8.31
N GLY A 107 -10.20 -5.78 -7.06
CA GLY A 107 -9.27 -5.16 -6.13
C GLY A 107 -8.36 -6.20 -5.48
N PRO A 108 -7.33 -5.76 -4.77
CA PRO A 108 -6.36 -6.62 -4.11
C PRO A 108 -6.96 -7.56 -3.05
N TYR A 109 -8.25 -7.43 -2.76
CA TYR A 109 -8.99 -8.22 -1.77
C TYR A 109 -10.04 -9.15 -2.41
N SER A 110 -10.03 -9.36 -3.72
CA SER A 110 -11.00 -10.21 -4.39
C SER A 110 -10.60 -11.69 -4.31
N ILE A 111 -11.43 -12.51 -3.67
CA ILE A 111 -11.26 -13.97 -3.53
C ILE A 111 -11.25 -14.71 -4.89
N GLY A 112 -11.57 -14.03 -5.97
CA GLY A 112 -11.54 -14.54 -7.34
C GLY A 112 -10.57 -13.79 -8.25
N GLY A 113 -9.77 -12.90 -7.67
CA GLY A 113 -8.88 -12.01 -8.39
C GLY A 113 -7.91 -12.75 -9.27
N LYS A 114 -8.16 -12.69 -10.56
CA LYS A 114 -7.21 -13.18 -11.54
C LYS A 114 -5.98 -12.31 -11.47
N ASN A 115 -4.82 -12.91 -11.59
CA ASN A 115 -3.45 -12.37 -11.61
C ASN A 115 -3.21 -10.92 -12.15
N GLY A 116 -4.24 -10.19 -12.54
CA GLY A 116 -4.16 -8.84 -13.11
C GLY A 116 -3.77 -7.77 -12.09
N ASP A 117 -4.37 -7.81 -10.90
CA ASP A 117 -4.11 -6.76 -9.89
C ASP A 117 -2.76 -6.94 -9.21
N VAL A 118 -2.35 -8.20 -8.96
CA VAL A 118 -1.01 -8.50 -8.44
C VAL A 118 0.06 -8.07 -9.45
N ARG A 119 -0.18 -8.25 -10.75
CA ARG A 119 0.70 -7.74 -11.79
C ARG A 119 0.77 -6.22 -11.84
N SER A 120 -0.34 -5.54 -11.59
CA SER A 120 -0.38 -4.08 -11.65
C SER A 120 0.56 -3.46 -10.61
N TRP A 121 0.44 -3.87 -9.34
CA TRP A 121 1.32 -3.31 -8.32
C TRP A 121 2.77 -3.82 -8.42
N LEU A 122 3.00 -5.05 -8.90
CA LEU A 122 4.35 -5.54 -9.20
C LEU A 122 5.01 -4.79 -10.37
N ASN A 123 4.25 -4.44 -11.41
CA ASN A 123 4.78 -3.65 -12.52
C ASN A 123 5.13 -2.23 -12.09
N THR A 124 4.37 -1.64 -11.19
CA THR A 124 4.68 -0.34 -10.60
C THR A 124 6.03 -0.38 -9.86
N GLU A 125 6.32 -1.49 -9.16
CA GLU A 125 7.64 -1.71 -8.55
C GLU A 125 8.78 -1.77 -9.59
N LEU A 126 8.56 -2.42 -10.72
CA LEU A 126 9.57 -2.58 -11.75
C LEU A 126 9.88 -1.26 -12.50
N GLU A 127 8.85 -0.43 -12.73
CA GLU A 127 9.00 0.86 -13.41
C GLU A 127 9.68 1.91 -12.52
N GLN A 128 9.46 1.88 -11.21
CA GLN A 128 10.12 2.79 -10.26
C GLN A 128 11.62 2.50 -10.10
N HIS A 129 12.07 1.27 -10.31
CA HIS A 129 13.49 0.91 -10.27
C HIS A 129 14.35 1.52 -11.39
N GLU A 130 13.76 2.02 -12.46
CA GLU A 130 14.51 2.62 -13.59
C GLU A 130 14.67 4.13 -13.49
N THR A 131 13.99 4.79 -12.53
CA THR A 131 14.08 6.24 -12.36
C THR A 131 14.60 6.61 -10.98
N GLU A 132 15.92 6.59 -10.79
CA GLU A 132 16.59 7.36 -9.73
C GLU A 132 16.35 8.86 -9.98
N LYS A 133 15.23 9.37 -9.52
CA LYS A 133 14.98 10.81 -9.47
C LYS A 133 15.15 11.28 -8.04
N HIS A 134 16.31 11.87 -7.76
CA HIS A 134 16.45 12.80 -6.65
C HIS A 134 15.51 14.00 -6.90
N HIS A 135 14.31 13.95 -6.34
CA HIS A 135 13.44 15.12 -6.27
C HIS A 135 13.60 15.75 -4.89
N ASP A 136 13.81 17.07 -4.85
CA ASP A 136 13.60 17.87 -3.64
C ASP A 136 12.18 17.59 -3.15
N HIS A 137 12.05 16.99 -1.95
CA HIS A 137 10.80 16.52 -1.39
C HIS A 137 9.76 17.65 -1.27
N PRO A 138 8.67 17.67 -2.05
CA PRO A 138 7.68 18.74 -1.99
C PRO A 138 6.82 18.67 -0.72
N LEU A 139 6.79 17.52 -0.03
CA LEU A 139 6.04 17.33 1.20
C LEU A 139 6.98 17.22 2.40
N ASP A 140 7.07 18.30 3.17
CA ASP A 140 7.52 18.21 4.56
C ASP A 140 6.33 17.80 5.45
N VAL A 141 6.07 16.49 5.56
CA VAL A 141 5.08 15.90 6.49
C VAL A 141 5.67 15.63 7.86
N SER A 142 6.85 16.16 8.17
CA SER A 142 7.57 15.99 9.42
C SER A 142 6.75 16.26 10.69
N ARG A 143 5.66 17.05 10.57
CA ARG A 143 4.72 17.29 11.67
C ARG A 143 3.88 16.08 12.06
N HIS A 144 3.74 15.09 11.18
CA HIS A 144 2.87 13.90 11.36
C HIS A 144 3.67 12.60 11.49
N GLY A 145 4.97 12.70 11.65
CA GLY A 145 5.91 11.58 11.55
C GLY A 145 6.37 11.33 10.11
N SER A 146 7.52 10.72 9.95
CA SER A 146 8.01 10.31 8.63
C SER A 146 7.27 9.05 8.19
N ILE A 147 6.56 9.12 7.07
CA ILE A 147 5.99 7.93 6.44
C ILE A 147 6.97 7.44 5.39
N VAL A 148 7.32 6.18 5.47
CA VAL A 148 8.28 5.53 4.59
C VAL A 148 7.64 4.30 3.99
N ALA A 149 7.74 4.14 2.68
CA ALA A 149 7.43 2.91 1.98
C ALA A 149 8.73 2.12 1.79
N SER A 150 8.78 0.92 2.31
CA SER A 150 9.94 0.02 2.25
C SER A 150 9.64 -1.16 1.36
N HIS A 151 10.45 -1.38 0.33
CA HIS A 151 10.39 -2.55 -0.54
C HIS A 151 11.44 -3.56 -0.11
N LEU A 152 10.99 -4.74 0.31
CA LEU A 152 11.84 -5.83 0.77
C LEU A 152 11.79 -6.98 -0.22
N THR A 153 12.93 -7.46 -0.64
CA THR A 153 13.06 -8.65 -1.52
C THR A 153 13.84 -9.73 -0.80
N PHE A 154 13.34 -10.96 -0.91
CA PHE A 154 13.99 -12.18 -0.39
C PHE A 154 14.13 -13.14 -1.58
N SER A 155 15.37 -13.50 -1.93
CA SER A 155 15.66 -14.39 -3.06
C SER A 155 15.33 -15.85 -2.76
N GLU A 156 15.53 -16.25 -1.51
CA GLU A 156 15.26 -17.62 -1.08
C GLU A 156 13.80 -17.78 -0.60
N PRO A 157 13.21 -18.97 -0.80
CA PRO A 157 11.89 -19.26 -0.23
C PRO A 157 11.87 -19.09 1.28
N VAL A 158 10.87 -18.41 1.81
CA VAL A 158 10.75 -18.11 3.24
C VAL A 158 10.02 -19.21 4.00
N ASP A 159 10.46 -19.48 5.23
CA ASP A 159 9.69 -20.32 6.14
C ASP A 159 8.42 -19.58 6.60
N ALA A 160 7.24 -20.17 6.38
CA ALA A 160 5.95 -19.55 6.67
C ALA A 160 5.79 -19.21 8.16
N ALA A 161 6.27 -20.07 9.06
CA ALA A 161 6.10 -19.85 10.50
C ALA A 161 7.02 -18.74 11.02
N LEU A 162 8.24 -18.66 10.51
CA LEU A 162 9.17 -17.57 10.84
C LEU A 162 8.67 -16.23 10.27
N PHE A 163 8.15 -16.25 9.05
CA PHE A 163 7.59 -15.05 8.40
C PHE A 163 6.37 -14.53 9.16
N ASP A 164 5.42 -15.42 9.49
CA ASP A 164 4.25 -15.07 10.30
C ASP A 164 4.67 -14.54 11.69
N SER A 165 5.62 -15.20 12.35
CA SER A 165 6.12 -14.76 13.66
C SER A 165 6.75 -13.36 13.60
N CYS A 166 7.50 -13.05 12.54
CA CYS A 166 8.06 -11.72 12.33
C CYS A 166 6.97 -10.67 12.14
N LEU A 167 5.96 -10.94 11.27
CA LEU A 167 4.82 -10.04 11.08
C LEU A 167 4.02 -9.83 12.37
N GLN A 168 3.77 -10.90 13.12
CA GLN A 168 3.08 -10.83 14.43
C GLN A 168 3.86 -9.96 15.42
N MET A 169 5.17 -10.09 15.46
CA MET A 169 6.03 -9.26 16.30
C MET A 169 5.93 -7.77 15.88
N LEU A 170 6.04 -7.48 14.57
CA LEU A 170 5.91 -6.12 14.05
C LEU A 170 4.53 -5.53 14.40
N MET A 171 3.45 -6.29 14.22
CA MET A 171 2.10 -5.87 14.57
C MET A 171 1.93 -5.58 16.07
N ASN A 172 2.51 -6.41 16.93
CA ASN A 172 2.38 -6.24 18.38
C ASN A 172 3.16 -5.02 18.91
N PHE A 173 4.32 -4.72 18.33
CA PHE A 173 5.18 -3.64 18.80
C PHE A 173 5.01 -2.33 18.06
N ARG A 174 4.63 -2.38 16.77
CA ARG A 174 4.54 -1.21 15.88
C ARG A 174 3.23 -1.14 15.09
N GLY A 175 2.21 -1.92 15.47
CA GLY A 175 0.94 -2.02 14.73
C GLY A 175 0.27 -0.68 14.40
N PRO A 176 0.20 0.30 15.33
CA PRO A 176 -0.34 1.62 15.01
C PRO A 176 0.46 2.41 13.96
N ASP A 177 1.74 2.07 13.79
CA ASP A 177 2.66 2.72 12.85
C ASP A 177 2.77 1.97 11.52
N LEU A 178 2.37 0.69 11.48
CA LEU A 178 2.26 -0.09 10.25
C LEU A 178 0.99 0.31 9.50
N LEU A 179 1.10 1.20 8.53
CA LEU A 179 -0.08 1.70 7.82
C LEU A 179 -0.59 0.69 6.81
N ARG A 180 0.32 0.02 6.07
CA ARG A 180 -0.03 -0.96 5.06
C ARG A 180 1.07 -2.01 4.89
N VAL A 181 0.66 -3.24 4.63
CA VAL A 181 1.56 -4.33 4.21
C VAL A 181 0.94 -5.01 3.00
N LYS A 182 1.70 -5.16 1.93
CA LYS A 182 1.37 -6.01 0.78
C LYS A 182 2.55 -6.90 0.44
N GLY A 183 2.30 -8.14 0.04
CA GLY A 183 3.38 -9.01 -0.37
C GLY A 183 2.94 -10.18 -1.22
N ILE A 184 3.83 -10.59 -2.11
CA ILE A 184 3.80 -11.89 -2.76
C ILE A 184 4.92 -12.73 -2.16
N ILE A 185 4.56 -13.87 -1.61
CA ILE A 185 5.43 -14.66 -0.76
C ILE A 185 5.73 -16.00 -1.43
N ASN A 186 7.01 -16.28 -1.60
CA ASN A 186 7.52 -17.60 -1.96
C ASN A 186 7.72 -18.41 -0.68
N VAL A 187 6.77 -19.27 -0.36
CA VAL A 187 6.82 -20.10 0.85
C VAL A 187 7.61 -21.37 0.57
N ALA A 188 8.54 -21.71 1.44
CA ALA A 188 9.31 -22.94 1.34
C ALA A 188 8.40 -24.18 1.32
N GLY A 189 8.58 -25.03 0.30
CA GLY A 189 7.74 -26.23 0.08
C GLY A 189 6.42 -26.00 -0.65
N MET A 190 6.16 -24.76 -1.11
CA MET A 190 5.00 -24.46 -1.96
C MET A 190 5.46 -24.01 -3.36
N ASP A 191 4.80 -24.53 -4.40
CA ASP A 191 5.09 -24.12 -5.78
C ASP A 191 4.36 -22.85 -6.21
N LEU A 192 3.28 -22.52 -5.54
CA LEU A 192 2.40 -21.41 -5.83
C LEU A 192 2.65 -20.25 -4.88
N PRO A 193 2.54 -19.00 -5.35
CA PRO A 193 2.77 -17.84 -4.50
C PRO A 193 1.60 -17.59 -3.56
N MET A 194 1.92 -17.17 -2.35
CA MET A 194 0.96 -16.69 -1.38
C MET A 194 0.95 -15.16 -1.38
N VAL A 195 -0.23 -14.56 -1.42
CA VAL A 195 -0.42 -13.11 -1.33
C VAL A 195 -0.91 -12.74 0.06
N ILE A 196 -0.33 -11.70 0.62
CA ILE A 196 -0.73 -11.12 1.90
C ILE A 196 -1.12 -9.65 1.73
N HIS A 197 -2.13 -9.25 2.47
CA HIS A 197 -2.58 -7.87 2.57
C HIS A 197 -2.89 -7.54 4.02
N GLY A 198 -2.40 -6.39 4.49
CA GLY A 198 -2.66 -5.92 5.84
C GLY A 198 -2.79 -4.40 5.91
N VAL A 199 -3.61 -3.96 6.84
CA VAL A 199 -3.74 -2.55 7.24
C VAL A 199 -3.62 -2.52 8.76
N GLN A 200 -2.59 -1.86 9.24
CA GLN A 200 -2.19 -1.85 10.64
C GLN A 200 -2.03 -3.27 11.21
N HIS A 201 -2.81 -3.63 12.23
CA HIS A 201 -2.77 -4.97 12.84
C HIS A 201 -3.84 -5.93 12.30
N VAL A 202 -4.53 -5.57 11.21
CA VAL A 202 -5.55 -6.41 10.58
C VAL A 202 -5.04 -6.92 9.25
N PHE A 203 -4.90 -8.23 9.16
CA PHE A 203 -4.53 -8.91 7.92
C PHE A 203 -5.71 -9.69 7.38
N HIS A 204 -5.86 -9.68 6.06
CA HIS A 204 -6.71 -10.63 5.36
C HIS A 204 -6.16 -12.04 5.51
N PRO A 205 -7.03 -13.07 5.46
CA PRO A 205 -6.56 -14.42 5.25
C PRO A 205 -5.65 -14.47 4.02
N PRO A 206 -4.44 -15.09 4.12
CA PRO A 206 -3.55 -15.22 2.97
C PRO A 206 -4.23 -15.95 1.81
N GLU A 207 -4.00 -15.48 0.59
CA GLU A 207 -4.53 -16.09 -0.63
C GLU A 207 -3.41 -16.77 -1.41
N ILE A 208 -3.72 -17.96 -1.97
CA ILE A 208 -2.79 -18.67 -2.86
C ILE A 208 -3.25 -18.42 -4.29
N LEU A 209 -2.36 -17.88 -5.13
CA LEU A 209 -2.65 -17.67 -6.54
C LEU A 209 -2.47 -18.98 -7.33
N ASP A 210 -3.20 -19.12 -8.43
CA ASP A 210 -3.10 -20.28 -9.33
C ASP A 210 -1.74 -20.36 -10.06
N LYS A 211 -1.01 -19.27 -10.13
CA LYS A 211 0.31 -19.17 -10.78
C LYS A 211 1.04 -17.90 -10.34
N TRP A 212 2.35 -17.91 -10.55
CA TRP A 212 3.15 -16.70 -10.43
C TRP A 212 2.73 -15.66 -11.48
N PRO A 213 2.58 -14.38 -11.09
CA PRO A 213 2.12 -13.32 -12.01
C PRO A 213 3.15 -12.97 -13.07
N ASP A 214 4.43 -13.17 -12.77
CA ASP A 214 5.58 -12.95 -13.63
C ASP A 214 6.55 -14.15 -13.56
N GLY A 215 7.72 -14.02 -14.15
CA GLY A 215 8.76 -15.06 -14.10
C GLY A 215 9.61 -15.05 -12.84
N ASP A 216 9.48 -14.02 -12.01
CA ASP A 216 10.22 -13.85 -10.76
C ASP A 216 9.50 -14.57 -9.62
N ARG A 217 10.23 -15.45 -8.92
CA ARG A 217 9.74 -16.21 -7.78
C ARG A 217 10.28 -15.70 -6.44
N SER A 218 10.88 -14.51 -6.41
CA SER A 218 11.31 -13.91 -5.17
C SER A 218 10.11 -13.51 -4.29
N THR A 219 10.29 -13.55 -2.99
CA THR A 219 9.36 -12.91 -2.06
C THR A 219 9.57 -11.41 -2.13
N ARG A 220 8.49 -10.67 -2.37
CA ARG A 220 8.49 -9.19 -2.44
C ARG A 220 7.43 -8.67 -1.50
N VAL A 221 7.82 -7.79 -0.59
CA VAL A 221 6.94 -7.20 0.44
C VAL A 221 7.12 -5.70 0.45
N VAL A 222 6.01 -4.98 0.37
CA VAL A 222 5.97 -3.53 0.58
C VAL A 222 5.33 -3.25 1.93
N ILE A 223 6.02 -2.46 2.73
CA ILE A 223 5.56 -2.01 4.04
C ILE A 223 5.56 -0.49 4.06
N ILE A 224 4.38 0.10 4.24
CA ILE A 224 4.24 1.54 4.48
C ILE A 224 4.11 1.72 5.98
N ALA A 225 5.06 2.43 6.58
CA ALA A 225 5.12 2.63 8.02
C ALA A 225 5.40 4.10 8.39
N ARG A 226 4.98 4.49 9.58
CA ARG A 226 5.27 5.79 10.18
C ARG A 226 6.35 5.66 11.23
N ASP A 227 7.36 6.54 11.19
CA ASP A 227 8.47 6.59 12.15
C ASP A 227 9.17 5.23 12.35
N PHE A 228 9.25 4.47 11.25
CA PHE A 228 9.85 3.15 11.23
C PHE A 228 10.53 2.96 9.87
N ASP A 229 11.84 3.16 9.84
CA ASP A 229 12.60 3.16 8.61
C ASP A 229 12.86 1.75 8.07
N GLN A 230 13.26 1.70 6.82
CA GLN A 230 13.49 0.48 6.08
C GLN A 230 14.62 -0.39 6.68
N GLU A 231 15.67 0.22 7.26
CA GLU A 231 16.77 -0.53 7.88
C GLU A 231 16.27 -1.26 9.13
N GLN A 232 15.44 -0.60 9.93
CA GLN A 232 14.80 -1.18 11.11
C GLN A 232 13.86 -2.32 10.74
N ILE A 233 13.06 -2.16 9.66
CA ILE A 233 12.17 -3.20 9.16
C ILE A 233 12.99 -4.41 8.68
N ALA A 234 14.01 -4.18 7.85
CA ALA A 234 14.88 -5.23 7.36
C ALA A 234 15.61 -5.95 8.50
N ALA A 235 16.08 -5.21 9.52
CA ALA A 235 16.72 -5.79 10.70
C ALA A 235 15.78 -6.72 11.46
N CYS A 236 14.47 -6.42 11.52
CA CYS A 236 13.48 -7.33 12.12
C CYS A 236 13.44 -8.67 11.37
N PHE A 237 13.27 -8.65 10.04
CA PHE A 237 13.24 -9.88 9.25
C PHE A 237 14.54 -10.67 9.33
N ASN A 238 15.68 -9.98 9.22
CA ASN A 238 17.00 -10.61 9.39
C ASN A 238 17.16 -11.28 10.77
N GLY A 239 16.64 -10.65 11.83
CA GLY A 239 16.65 -11.18 13.18
C GLY A 239 15.84 -12.47 13.36
N PHE A 240 14.83 -12.69 12.52
CA PHE A 240 14.06 -13.94 12.43
C PHE A 240 14.69 -14.99 11.51
N GLY A 241 15.90 -14.75 10.99
CA GLY A 241 16.54 -15.66 10.04
C GLY A 241 15.96 -15.61 8.63
N LEU A 242 15.29 -14.52 8.28
CA LEU A 242 14.74 -14.23 6.96
C LEU A 242 15.62 -13.17 6.31
N PRO A 243 16.70 -13.54 5.60
CA PRO A 243 17.65 -12.58 5.07
C PRO A 243 17.01 -11.74 3.97
N VAL A 244 16.95 -10.44 4.20
CA VAL A 244 16.52 -9.46 3.19
C VAL A 244 17.69 -9.21 2.26
N GLU A 245 17.52 -9.52 0.98
CA GLU A 245 18.56 -9.35 -0.03
C GLU A 245 18.68 -7.90 -0.50
N LYS A 246 17.54 -7.25 -0.69
CA LYS A 246 17.46 -5.88 -1.20
C LYS A 246 16.42 -5.10 -0.41
N VAL A 247 16.79 -3.88 -0.04
CA VAL A 247 15.90 -2.87 0.52
C VAL A 247 16.01 -1.63 -0.35
N VAL A 248 14.89 -1.11 -0.79
CA VAL A 248 14.84 0.09 -1.65
C VAL A 248 13.80 1.04 -1.08
N ASP A 249 14.14 2.32 -1.04
CA ASP A 249 13.17 3.40 -0.83
C ASP A 249 12.21 3.44 -2.01
N ALA A 250 10.94 3.64 -1.74
CA ALA A 250 9.92 3.83 -2.77
C ALA A 250 9.93 5.25 -3.31
#